data_7cf6b1cfc778781986f6e00db3d693c8
#
_entry.id   7cf6b1cfc778781986f6e00db3d693c8
#
_cell.length_a   1.000
_cell.length_b   1.000
_cell.length_c   1.000
_cell.angle_alpha   90.00
_cell.angle_beta   90.00
_cell.angle_gamma   90.00
#
_symmetry.space_group_name_H-M   'P 1'
#
loop_
_entity.id
_entity.type
_entity.pdbx_description
1 polymer ?
#
loop_
_entity_poly.entity_id
_entity_poly.type
_entity_poly.pdbx_seq_one_letter_code
_entity_poly.pdbx_strand_id
1 'polypeptide(L)' 'AEEYLRGLGLREVRARHHDNLCRVEVGESEIDRAFAHRREIVQHLKKIGYLWVSLDLSGLRSGSLNDGLNLLSDRR' A
#
# COMPACT_ATOMS: atom_id res chain seq x y z
N ALA A 1 11.20 -1.27 -4.34
CA ALA A 1 10.29 -0.32 -3.69
C ALA A 1 9.96 -0.70 -2.26
N GLU A 2 9.77 -1.99 -2.00
CA GLU A 2 9.44 -2.41 -0.65
C GLU A 2 10.57 -2.16 0.34
N GLU A 3 11.78 -2.30 -0.11
CA GLU A 3 12.93 -2.02 0.72
C GLU A 3 12.96 -0.59 1.21
N TYR A 4 12.68 0.32 0.28
CA TYR A 4 12.64 1.73 0.61
C TYR A 4 11.53 2.00 1.63
N LEU A 5 10.37 1.40 1.42
CA LEU A 5 9.25 1.61 2.30
C LEU A 5 9.51 1.07 3.70
N ARG A 6 10.19 -0.06 3.79
CA ARG A 6 10.55 -0.60 5.09
C ARG A 6 11.52 0.31 5.81
N GLY A 7 12.36 0.99 5.06
CA GLY A 7 13.29 1.95 5.64
C GLY A 7 12.60 3.12 6.30
N LEU A 8 11.34 3.36 5.97
CA LEU A 8 10.57 4.43 6.61
C LEU A 8 9.91 3.96 7.89
N GLY A 9 10.15 2.71 8.28
CA GLY A 9 9.58 2.18 9.50
C GLY A 9 8.32 1.36 9.28
N LEU A 10 7.99 1.09 8.03
CA LEU A 10 6.79 0.29 7.72
C LEU A 10 7.18 -1.17 7.76
N ARG A 11 6.57 -1.92 8.65
CA ARG A 11 6.95 -3.30 8.89
C ARG A 11 6.21 -4.28 7.99
N GLU A 12 4.92 -4.06 7.82
CA GLU A 12 4.12 -4.87 6.92
C GLU A 12 3.79 -4.00 5.73
N VAL A 13 4.48 -4.23 4.62
CA VAL A 13 4.28 -3.39 3.46
C VAL A 13 4.41 -4.21 2.18
N ARG A 14 3.57 -3.90 1.21
CA ARG A 14 3.63 -4.48 -0.11
C ARG A 14 3.50 -3.39 -1.15
N ALA A 15 4.25 -3.53 -2.22
CA ALA A 15 4.15 -2.61 -3.34
C ALA A 15 3.60 -3.41 -4.53
N ARG A 16 2.36 -3.16 -4.88
CA ARG A 16 1.71 -3.86 -5.98
C ARG A 16 1.88 -3.07 -7.27
N HIS A 17 2.42 -3.75 -8.25
CA HIS A 17 2.72 -3.12 -9.51
C HIS A 17 1.60 -3.38 -10.52
N HIS A 18 1.01 -2.32 -11.08
CA HIS A 18 -0.02 -2.42 -12.11
C HIS A 18 0.29 -1.42 -13.20
N ASP A 19 0.95 -1.87 -14.25
CA ASP A 19 1.35 -0.97 -15.34
C ASP A 19 2.10 0.24 -14.79
N ASN A 20 1.49 1.42 -14.86
CA ASN A 20 2.14 2.65 -14.39
C ASN A 20 1.77 3.01 -12.96
N LEU A 21 1.03 2.15 -12.29
CA LEU A 21 0.56 2.41 -10.94
C LEU A 21 1.31 1.55 -9.94
N CYS A 22 1.71 2.15 -8.84
CA CYS A 22 2.21 1.40 -7.70
C CYS A 22 1.21 1.58 -6.57
N ARG A 23 0.56 0.50 -6.16
CA ARG A 23 -0.34 0.55 -5.03
C ARG A 23 0.40 0.06 -3.81
N VAL A 24 0.50 0.92 -2.81
CA VAL A 24 1.19 0.59 -1.57
C VAL A 24 0.17 0.07 -0.57
N GLU A 25 0.47 -1.08 0.02
CA GLU A 25 -0.38 -1.69 1.04
C GLU A 25 0.45 -1.86 2.29
N VAL A 26 -0.04 -1.35 3.40
CA VAL A 26 0.68 -1.46 4.68
C VAL A 26 -0.25 -2.02 5.72
N GLY A 27 0.32 -2.50 6.81
CA GLY A 27 -0.48 -3.01 7.91
C GLY A 27 -1.43 -1.94 8.39
N GLU A 28 -2.60 -2.38 8.85
CA GLU A 28 -3.65 -1.46 9.26
C GLU A 28 -3.16 -0.42 10.28
N SER A 29 -2.31 -0.85 11.19
CA SER A 29 -1.80 0.05 12.21
C SER A 29 -0.74 1.00 11.69
N GLU A 30 -0.32 0.83 10.46
CA GLU A 30 0.75 1.66 9.89
C GLU A 30 0.28 2.61 8.81
N ILE A 31 -1.02 2.66 8.56
CA ILE A 31 -1.55 3.53 7.53
C ILE A 31 -1.23 4.99 7.81
N ASP A 32 -1.39 5.40 9.06
CA ASP A 32 -1.08 6.79 9.41
C ASP A 32 0.37 7.13 9.17
N ARG A 33 1.27 6.21 9.49
CA ARG A 33 2.69 6.42 9.26
C ARG A 33 2.98 6.53 7.76
N ALA A 34 2.38 5.65 6.98
CA ALA A 34 2.58 5.71 5.54
C ALA A 34 2.06 7.03 4.99
N PHE A 35 0.92 7.46 5.46
CA PHE A 35 0.35 8.71 4.98
C PHE A 35 1.22 9.89 5.36
N ALA A 36 1.84 9.85 6.53
CA ALA A 36 2.73 10.91 6.97
C ALA A 36 3.94 11.04 6.06
N HIS A 37 4.36 9.95 5.44
CA HIS A 37 5.49 9.95 4.52
C HIS A 37 5.06 10.01 3.06
N ARG A 38 3.82 10.39 2.79
CA ARG A 38 3.26 10.30 1.45
C ARG A 38 4.09 11.03 0.39
N ARG A 39 4.60 12.19 0.72
CA ARG A 39 5.35 12.98 -0.27
C ARG A 39 6.65 12.31 -0.65
N GLU A 40 7.33 11.77 0.34
CA GLU A 40 8.59 11.07 0.09
C GLU A 40 8.35 9.81 -0.72
N ILE A 41 7.27 9.10 -0.39
CA ILE A 41 6.94 7.88 -1.08
C ILE A 41 6.64 8.16 -2.54
N VAL A 42 5.82 9.17 -2.80
CA VAL A 42 5.48 9.53 -4.16
C VAL A 42 6.73 9.91 -4.95
N GLN A 43 7.57 10.73 -4.34
CA GLN A 43 8.77 11.19 -4.98
C GLN A 43 9.68 10.03 -5.35
N HIS A 44 9.87 9.12 -4.43
CA HIS A 44 10.74 7.97 -4.65
C HIS A 44 10.19 7.05 -5.74
N LEU A 45 8.90 6.74 -5.66
CA LEU A 45 8.30 5.81 -6.61
C LEU A 45 8.20 6.40 -8.00
N LYS A 46 8.00 7.70 -8.10
CA LYS A 46 7.99 8.33 -9.42
C LYS A 46 9.38 8.34 -10.04
N LYS A 47 10.41 8.42 -9.25
CA LYS A 47 11.77 8.32 -9.75
C LYS A 47 12.03 6.95 -10.35
N ILE A 48 11.42 5.91 -9.79
CA ILE A 48 11.57 4.56 -10.30
C ILE A 48 10.87 4.41 -11.65
N GLY A 49 9.83 5.21 -11.87
CA GLY A 49 9.14 5.17 -13.15
C GLY A 49 7.63 5.08 -13.09
N TYR A 50 7.07 5.04 -11.89
CA TYR A 50 5.61 4.98 -11.77
C TYR A 50 5.00 6.35 -12.06
N LEU A 51 3.86 6.34 -12.73
CA LEU A 51 3.12 7.58 -12.95
C LEU A 51 2.14 7.84 -11.83
N TRP A 52 1.64 6.77 -11.23
CA TRP A 52 0.63 6.87 -10.18
C TRP A 52 1.07 6.11 -8.95
N VAL A 53 0.79 6.66 -7.79
CA VAL A 53 1.07 6.00 -6.51
C VAL A 53 -0.18 6.10 -5.68
N SER A 54 -0.65 4.95 -5.17
CA SER A 54 -1.83 4.95 -4.33
C SER A 54 -1.54 4.22 -3.03
N LEU A 55 -2.34 4.50 -2.02
CA LEU A 55 -2.23 3.82 -0.74
C LEU A 55 -3.58 3.15 -0.48
N ASP A 56 -3.53 1.85 -0.22
CA ASP A 56 -4.76 1.12 0.06
C ASP A 56 -5.19 1.43 1.49
N LEU A 57 -6.29 2.09 1.64
CA LEU A 57 -6.77 2.50 2.96
C LEU A 57 -7.32 1.36 3.79
N SER A 58 -7.63 0.23 3.16
CA SER A 58 -8.09 -0.93 3.93
C SER A 58 -6.97 -1.56 4.72
N GLY A 59 -5.75 -1.39 4.24
CA GLY A 59 -4.61 -1.99 4.90
C GLY A 59 -4.35 -3.41 4.44
N LEU A 60 -3.14 -3.86 4.72
CA LEU A 60 -2.73 -5.21 4.39
C LEU A 60 -3.05 -6.11 5.55
N ARG A 61 -3.75 -7.20 5.29
CA ARG A 61 -4.13 -8.13 6.35
C ARG A 61 -3.76 -9.54 5.99
N SER A 62 -3.15 -10.23 6.92
CA SER A 62 -2.90 -11.64 6.77
C SER A 62 -4.22 -12.36 6.89
N GLY A 63 -4.47 -13.31 6.04
CA GLY A 63 -5.70 -14.06 6.12
C GLY A 63 -6.94 -13.29 5.70
N SER A 64 -6.73 -12.25 4.95
CA SER A 64 -7.84 -11.42 4.53
C SER A 64 -8.79 -12.08 3.56
N LEU A 65 -8.50 -13.28 3.16
CA LEU A 65 -9.40 -14.03 2.33
C LEU A 65 -10.79 -14.03 2.83
N ASN A 66 -10.93 -14.23 4.12
CA ASN A 66 -12.25 -14.30 4.71
C ASN A 66 -12.99 -12.99 4.60
N ASP A 67 -12.26 -11.93 4.76
CA ASP A 67 -12.87 -10.63 4.65
C ASP A 67 -13.35 -10.40 3.25
N GLY A 68 -12.58 -10.81 2.29
CA GLY A 68 -12.94 -10.62 0.92
C GLY A 68 -14.17 -11.37 0.54
N LEU A 69 -14.36 -12.52 1.10
CA LEU A 69 -15.52 -13.29 0.80
C LEU A 69 -16.78 -12.65 1.32
N ASN A 70 -16.67 -11.99 2.40
CA ASN A 70 -17.82 -11.37 2.98
C ASN A 70 -18.29 -10.17 2.25
N LEU A 71 -17.40 -9.58 1.62
CA LEU A 71 -17.74 -8.39 0.99
C LEU A 71 -18.41 -8.50 -0.23
N LEU A 72 -18.20 -9.29 -0.64
CA LEU A 72 -18.68 -9.26 -1.81
C LEU A 72 -19.90 -9.23 -1.85
N SER A 73 -19.80 -9.54 -1.13
CA SER A 73 -20.94 -9.48 -1.16
C SER A 73 -21.41 -8.30 -1.06
N ASP A 74 -20.98 -8.15 -0.82
CA ASP A 74 -21.32 -7.38 -0.85
C ASP A 74 -21.39 -6.53 -1.18
N ARG A 75 -21.46 -6.49 -1.25
CA ARG A 75 -21.55 -5.81 -1.54
C ARG A 75 -21.76 -5.12 -2.14
N ARG A 76 -21.80 -5.12 -2.38
CA ARG A 76 -22.02 -4.54 -2.96
C ARG A 76 -22.51 -4.17 -3.38
#